data_691ab0f8a6fd197de8a39c38f00b53a3
#
_entry.id   691ab0f8a6fd197de8a39c38f00b53a3
#
_cell.length_a   1.000
_cell.length_b   1.000
_cell.length_c   1.000
_cell.angle_alpha   90.00
_cell.angle_beta   90.00
_cell.angle_gamma   90.00
#
_symmetry.space_group_name_H-M   'P 1'
#
loop_
_entity.id
_entity.type
_entity.pdbx_description
1 polymer ?
#
loop_
_entity_poly.entity_id
_entity_poly.type
_entity_poly.pdbx_seq_one_letter_code
_entity_poly.pdbx_strand_id
1 'polypeptide(L)'
;TNNQLIAGKQADTRIYPASMTKVMSLIIAVENIQDLNKTYRFGFEELNNLYIQQASVAGFSVDEEVTANDLLYGLALPSGADAAYGIAQITAGSEEEFVKLMNEKCEEMGLKNTHFCNPSGLHDVNQYTTPAEMAMIMEYAMSNEVCAKVLGTYQYTTASTPQHPEGIHLTSTMFSRM
;
A
#
# COMPACT_ATOMS: atom_id res chain seq x y z
N THR A 1 -5.31 -19.59 12.97
CA THR A 1 -5.10 -20.32 11.71
C THR A 1 -3.68 -20.91 11.72
N ASN A 2 -3.47 -22.00 11.03
CA ASN A 2 -2.19 -22.73 11.01
C ASN A 2 -1.61 -22.81 9.58
N ASN A 3 -1.96 -21.86 8.71
CA ASN A 3 -1.57 -21.82 7.29
C ASN A 3 -1.90 -23.12 6.51
N GLN A 4 -2.89 -23.88 6.96
CA GLN A 4 -3.31 -25.10 6.29
C GLN A 4 -4.28 -24.76 5.14
N LEU A 5 -3.89 -25.07 3.92
CA LEU A 5 -4.78 -24.92 2.75
C LEU A 5 -5.94 -25.90 2.87
N ILE A 6 -7.16 -25.37 3.04
CA ILE A 6 -8.38 -26.17 3.14
C ILE A 6 -8.93 -26.49 1.74
N ALA A 7 -8.90 -25.50 0.83
CA ALA A 7 -9.29 -25.62 -0.57
C ALA A 7 -8.56 -24.58 -1.40
N GLY A 8 -8.23 -24.92 -2.63
CA GLY A 8 -7.52 -24.01 -3.54
C GLY A 8 -7.91 -24.26 -4.99
N LYS A 9 -8.02 -23.18 -5.76
CA LYS A 9 -8.14 -23.23 -7.22
C LYS A 9 -6.96 -22.45 -7.79
N GLN A 10 -6.05 -23.13 -8.48
CA GLN A 10 -4.83 -22.51 -9.03
C GLN A 10 -4.02 -21.71 -7.98
N ALA A 11 -3.96 -22.21 -6.74
CA ALA A 11 -3.40 -21.50 -5.60
C ALA A 11 -1.92 -21.15 -5.78
N ASP A 12 -1.17 -21.95 -6.53
CA ASP A 12 0.27 -21.77 -6.78
C ASP A 12 0.57 -21.20 -8.17
N THR A 13 -0.47 -20.79 -8.91
CA THR A 13 -0.27 -20.17 -10.23
C THR A 13 0.26 -18.75 -10.04
N ARG A 14 1.34 -18.43 -10.77
CA ARG A 14 1.88 -17.06 -10.76
C ARG A 14 0.90 -16.09 -11.36
N ILE A 15 0.66 -14.98 -10.64
CA ILE A 15 -0.20 -13.87 -11.06
C ILE A 15 0.52 -12.53 -10.85
N TYR A 16 0.06 -11.50 -11.53
CA TYR A 16 0.45 -10.13 -11.23
C TYR A 16 -0.43 -9.58 -10.10
N PRO A 17 0.15 -9.11 -8.97
CA PRO A 17 -0.62 -8.74 -7.79
C PRO A 17 -1.44 -7.46 -7.99
N ALA A 18 -1.04 -6.60 -8.91
CA ALA A 18 -1.66 -5.28 -9.09
C ALA A 18 -1.77 -4.55 -7.73
N SER A 19 -2.90 -3.91 -7.44
CA SER A 19 -3.12 -3.17 -6.19
C SER A 19 -3.07 -4.01 -4.91
N MET A 20 -3.12 -5.33 -4.98
CA MET A 20 -2.89 -6.18 -3.81
C MET A 20 -1.47 -6.02 -3.24
N THR A 21 -0.52 -5.56 -4.05
CA THR A 21 0.83 -5.14 -3.63
C THR A 21 0.79 -4.19 -2.43
N LYS A 22 -0.21 -3.30 -2.37
CA LYS A 22 -0.34 -2.29 -1.31
C LYS A 22 -0.58 -2.88 0.07
N VAL A 23 -1.00 -4.13 0.18
CA VAL A 23 -1.08 -4.84 1.48
C VAL A 23 0.33 -5.04 2.04
N MET A 24 1.30 -5.46 1.22
CA MET A 24 2.69 -5.54 1.65
C MET A 24 3.25 -4.15 1.97
N SER A 25 2.95 -3.15 1.16
CA SER A 25 3.37 -1.77 1.44
C SER A 25 2.83 -1.25 2.78
N LEU A 26 1.59 -1.58 3.12
CA LEU A 26 1.00 -1.26 4.42
C LEU A 26 1.74 -1.95 5.58
N ILE A 27 2.08 -3.23 5.44
CA ILE A 27 2.85 -3.98 6.44
C ILE A 27 4.20 -3.30 6.68
N ILE A 28 4.96 -3.03 5.61
CA ILE A 28 6.28 -2.40 5.71
C ILE A 28 6.20 -1.02 6.36
N ALA A 29 5.21 -0.22 5.97
CA ALA A 29 5.00 1.10 6.56
C ALA A 29 4.73 1.03 8.07
N VAL A 30 3.79 0.19 8.48
CA VAL A 30 3.38 0.06 9.88
C VAL A 30 4.50 -0.49 10.77
N GLU A 31 5.33 -1.39 10.25
CA GLU A 31 6.45 -1.96 11.00
C GLU A 31 7.63 -0.99 11.14
N ASN A 32 7.83 -0.07 10.20
CA ASN A 32 9.02 0.79 10.17
C ASN A 32 8.76 2.25 10.54
N ILE A 33 7.54 2.74 10.45
CA ILE A 33 7.20 4.13 10.82
C ILE A 33 6.84 4.17 12.31
N GLN A 34 7.74 4.73 13.12
CA GLN A 34 7.53 4.84 14.57
C GLN A 34 6.58 5.98 14.95
N ASP A 35 6.56 7.05 14.17
CA ASP A 35 5.72 8.23 14.39
C ASP A 35 4.83 8.48 13.17
N LEU A 36 3.55 8.17 13.30
CA LEU A 36 2.56 8.36 12.24
C LEU A 36 2.20 9.84 11.98
N ASN A 37 2.71 10.78 12.79
CA ASN A 37 2.59 12.22 12.51
C ASN A 37 3.70 12.75 11.60
N LYS A 38 4.73 11.95 11.26
CA LYS A 38 5.68 12.35 10.22
C LYS A 38 4.94 12.69 8.95
N THR A 39 5.38 13.74 8.27
CA THR A 39 4.77 14.21 7.03
C THR A 39 5.68 13.95 5.83
N TYR A 40 5.06 13.78 4.68
CA TYR A 40 5.67 13.87 3.37
C TYR A 40 5.05 15.05 2.61
N ARG A 41 5.89 15.84 1.96
CA ARG A 41 5.47 16.96 1.11
C ARG A 41 5.58 16.56 -0.36
N PHE A 42 4.43 16.51 -1.04
CA PHE A 42 4.36 16.11 -2.44
C PHE A 42 4.96 17.16 -3.38
N GLY A 43 5.79 16.73 -4.31
CA GLY A 43 6.29 17.52 -5.41
C GLY A 43 5.46 17.37 -6.68
N PHE A 44 5.78 18.18 -7.68
CA PHE A 44 5.09 18.14 -8.98
C PHE A 44 5.46 16.88 -9.80
N GLU A 45 6.74 16.50 -9.80
CA GLU A 45 7.24 15.45 -10.71
C GLU A 45 6.60 14.09 -10.44
N GLU A 46 6.56 13.66 -9.17
CA GLU A 46 5.98 12.37 -8.79
C GLU A 46 4.48 12.32 -9.07
N LEU A 47 3.73 13.38 -8.75
CA LEU A 47 2.29 13.42 -9.03
C LEU A 47 2.00 13.45 -10.52
N ASN A 48 2.79 14.20 -11.30
CA ASN A 48 2.66 14.24 -12.76
C ASN A 48 2.98 12.88 -13.41
N ASN A 49 4.01 12.17 -12.90
CA ASN A 49 4.34 10.83 -13.38
C ASN A 49 3.19 9.84 -13.13
N LEU A 50 2.56 9.89 -11.96
CA LEU A 50 1.40 9.04 -11.64
C LEU A 50 0.19 9.37 -12.52
N TYR A 51 -0.03 10.67 -12.83
CA TYR A 51 -1.06 11.11 -13.76
C TYR A 51 -0.84 10.58 -15.16
N ILE A 52 0.39 10.67 -15.69
CA ILE A 52 0.76 10.14 -17.02
C ILE A 52 0.54 8.62 -17.08
N GLN A 53 0.85 7.90 -16.00
CA GLN A 53 0.65 6.46 -15.89
C GLN A 53 -0.81 6.06 -15.64
N GLN A 54 -1.72 7.02 -15.51
CA GLN A 54 -3.15 6.80 -15.20
C GLN A 54 -3.33 5.95 -13.92
N ALA A 55 -2.45 6.15 -12.95
CA ALA A 55 -2.51 5.44 -11.67
C ALA A 55 -3.73 5.89 -10.85
N SER A 56 -4.30 4.97 -10.06
CA SER A 56 -5.25 5.35 -9.02
C SER A 56 -4.55 6.17 -7.94
N VAL A 57 -5.12 7.29 -7.54
CA VAL A 57 -4.55 8.20 -6.53
C VAL A 57 -5.55 8.51 -5.43
N ALA A 58 -5.06 8.87 -4.26
CA ALA A 58 -5.86 9.37 -3.15
C ALA A 58 -6.31 10.82 -3.41
N GLY A 59 -5.53 11.58 -4.17
CA GLY A 59 -5.87 12.94 -4.59
C GLY A 59 -5.08 14.03 -3.87
N PHE A 60 -3.90 13.71 -3.36
CA PHE A 60 -3.00 14.70 -2.76
C PHE A 60 -2.48 15.69 -3.80
N SER A 61 -2.24 16.92 -3.37
CA SER A 61 -1.84 18.03 -4.23
C SER A 61 -0.35 18.35 -4.11
N VAL A 62 0.18 19.06 -5.12
CA VAL A 62 1.56 19.61 -5.07
C VAL A 62 1.70 20.52 -3.86
N ASP A 63 2.86 20.46 -3.20
CA ASP A 63 3.19 21.18 -1.97
C ASP A 63 2.34 20.82 -0.75
N GLU A 64 1.49 19.81 -0.82
CA GLU A 64 0.71 19.33 0.31
C GLU A 64 1.56 18.47 1.25
N GLU A 65 1.54 18.82 2.53
CA GLU A 65 2.16 18.03 3.60
C GLU A 65 1.12 17.07 4.20
N VAL A 66 1.35 15.78 4.00
CA VAL A 66 0.42 14.72 4.41
C VAL A 66 1.07 13.84 5.46
N THR A 67 0.35 13.53 6.54
CA THR A 67 0.85 12.67 7.61
C THR A 67 0.98 11.22 7.14
N ALA A 68 1.90 10.48 7.73
CA ALA A 68 2.02 9.03 7.49
C ALA A 68 0.69 8.32 7.78
N ASN A 69 -0.04 8.73 8.83
CA ASN A 69 -1.35 8.17 9.13
C ASN A 69 -2.34 8.36 7.98
N ASP A 70 -2.45 9.57 7.42
CA ASP A 70 -3.34 9.84 6.29
C ASP A 70 -2.92 9.07 5.03
N LEU A 71 -1.60 8.92 4.83
CA LEU A 71 -1.05 8.13 3.74
C LEU A 71 -1.41 6.64 3.86
N LEU A 72 -1.44 6.05 5.08
CA LEU A 72 -1.89 4.65 5.26
C LEU A 72 -3.34 4.47 4.77
N TYR A 73 -4.22 5.40 5.10
CA TYR A 73 -5.62 5.35 4.62
C TYR A 73 -5.72 5.66 3.13
N GLY A 74 -4.93 6.60 2.61
CA GLY A 74 -4.83 6.89 1.18
C GLY A 74 -4.32 5.71 0.36
N LEU A 75 -3.42 4.92 0.93
CA LEU A 75 -2.91 3.67 0.34
C LEU A 75 -4.02 2.61 0.25
N ALA A 76 -4.74 2.38 1.34
CA ALA A 76 -5.64 1.25 1.48
C ALA A 76 -7.04 1.49 0.87
N LEU A 77 -7.68 2.65 1.11
CA LEU A 77 -9.07 2.89 0.76
C LEU A 77 -9.26 3.14 -0.74
N PRO A 78 -8.73 4.25 -1.32
CA PRO A 78 -8.85 4.51 -2.76
C PRO A 78 -7.78 3.77 -3.58
N SER A 79 -6.90 3.01 -2.93
CA SER A 79 -5.77 2.35 -3.59
C SER A 79 -4.78 3.34 -4.21
N GLY A 80 -4.43 4.41 -3.47
CA GLY A 80 -3.64 5.54 -3.95
C GLY A 80 -2.17 5.18 -4.21
N ALA A 81 -1.70 5.39 -5.45
CA ALA A 81 -0.29 5.26 -5.79
C ALA A 81 0.54 6.46 -5.29
N ASP A 82 -0.07 7.63 -5.17
CA ASP A 82 0.50 8.81 -4.51
C ASP A 82 0.79 8.53 -3.03
N ALA A 83 -0.18 7.93 -2.33
CA ALA A 83 0.03 7.49 -0.96
C ALA A 83 1.14 6.44 -0.84
N ALA A 84 1.21 5.48 -1.76
CA ALA A 84 2.29 4.49 -1.80
C ALA A 84 3.67 5.14 -1.94
N TYR A 85 3.77 6.13 -2.82
CA TYR A 85 5.00 6.91 -3.00
C TYR A 85 5.40 7.66 -1.72
N GLY A 86 4.46 8.44 -1.12
CA GLY A 86 4.71 9.18 0.12
C GLY A 86 5.13 8.28 1.27
N ILE A 87 4.50 7.11 1.42
CA ILE A 87 4.87 6.09 2.42
C ILE A 87 6.30 5.59 2.18
N ALA A 88 6.67 5.29 0.94
CA ALA A 88 8.02 4.82 0.61
C ALA A 88 9.08 5.87 0.98
N GLN A 89 8.79 7.15 0.72
CA GLN A 89 9.69 8.25 1.09
C GLN A 89 9.84 8.40 2.61
N ILE A 90 8.75 8.37 3.38
CA ILE A 90 8.81 8.48 4.85
C ILE A 90 9.54 7.29 5.47
N THR A 91 9.30 6.08 4.95
CA THR A 91 9.79 4.83 5.53
C THR A 91 11.25 4.59 5.21
N ALA A 92 11.64 4.77 3.96
CA ALA A 92 12.94 4.31 3.44
C ALA A 92 13.72 5.41 2.66
N GLY A 93 13.13 6.57 2.43
CA GLY A 93 13.75 7.67 1.70
C GLY A 93 13.69 7.55 0.18
N SER A 94 13.29 6.40 -0.36
CA SER A 94 13.06 6.17 -1.79
C SER A 94 12.19 4.94 -2.02
N GLU A 95 11.57 4.84 -3.20
CA GLU A 95 10.84 3.63 -3.60
C GLU A 95 11.77 2.43 -3.74
N GLU A 96 13.00 2.63 -4.22
CA GLU A 96 14.00 1.56 -4.38
C GLU A 96 14.35 0.90 -3.04
N GLU A 97 14.68 1.71 -2.02
CA GLU A 97 14.98 1.20 -0.69
C GLU A 97 13.74 0.57 -0.03
N PHE A 98 12.57 1.13 -0.27
CA PHE A 98 11.32 0.55 0.22
C PHE A 98 11.03 -0.83 -0.39
N VAL A 99 11.26 -1.01 -1.69
CA VAL A 99 11.11 -2.30 -2.39
C VAL A 99 12.08 -3.35 -1.84
N LYS A 100 13.28 -2.97 -1.43
CA LYS A 100 14.20 -3.89 -0.74
C LYS A 100 13.56 -4.43 0.55
N LEU A 101 12.97 -3.55 1.37
CA LEU A 101 12.26 -3.97 2.59
C LEU A 101 11.08 -4.89 2.27
N MET A 102 10.32 -4.62 1.19
CA MET A 102 9.23 -5.51 0.77
C MET A 102 9.73 -6.91 0.43
N ASN A 103 10.83 -7.02 -0.31
CA ASN A 103 11.39 -8.33 -0.70
C ASN A 103 12.07 -9.04 0.48
N GLU A 104 12.75 -8.31 1.38
CA GLU A 104 13.25 -8.87 2.64
C GLU A 104 12.11 -9.46 3.48
N LYS A 105 10.96 -8.78 3.55
CA LYS A 105 9.77 -9.32 4.23
C LYS A 105 9.25 -10.60 3.55
N CYS A 106 9.29 -10.68 2.23
CA CYS A 106 8.96 -11.93 1.53
C CYS A 106 9.87 -13.08 1.96
N GLU A 107 11.19 -12.82 2.09
CA GLU A 107 12.15 -13.83 2.56
C GLU A 107 11.85 -14.24 4.00
N GLU A 108 11.63 -13.28 4.91
CA GLU A 108 11.25 -13.54 6.31
C GLU A 108 10.00 -14.40 6.44
N MET A 109 9.00 -14.14 5.59
CA MET A 109 7.74 -14.91 5.56
C MET A 109 7.87 -16.23 4.81
N GLY A 110 8.99 -16.52 4.15
CA GLY A 110 9.21 -17.73 3.37
C GLY A 110 8.45 -17.78 2.04
N LEU A 111 8.10 -16.62 1.47
CA LEU A 111 7.39 -16.49 0.20
C LEU A 111 8.36 -16.66 -0.97
N LYS A 112 8.31 -17.83 -1.61
CA LYS A 112 9.27 -18.21 -2.67
C LYS A 112 8.83 -17.81 -4.08
N ASN A 113 7.55 -17.47 -4.23
CA ASN A 113 6.93 -17.16 -5.52
C ASN A 113 6.38 -15.72 -5.57
N THR A 114 6.87 -14.86 -4.68
CA THR A 114 6.49 -13.44 -4.61
C THR A 114 7.73 -12.57 -4.77
N HIS A 115 7.62 -11.56 -5.63
CA HIS A 115 8.64 -10.54 -5.83
C HIS A 115 7.99 -9.20 -6.15
N PHE A 116 8.46 -8.14 -5.52
CA PHE A 116 7.98 -6.78 -5.71
C PHE A 116 9.02 -5.91 -6.42
N CYS A 117 8.55 -5.02 -7.31
CA CYS A 117 9.36 -4.03 -8.04
C CYS A 117 8.95 -2.59 -7.71
N ASN A 118 7.76 -2.39 -7.16
CA ASN A 118 7.27 -1.08 -6.75
C ASN A 118 6.25 -1.22 -5.60
N PRO A 119 5.99 -0.14 -4.83
CA PRO A 119 5.07 -0.18 -3.69
C PRO A 119 3.59 -0.05 -4.08
N SER A 120 3.30 0.38 -5.31
CA SER A 120 1.95 0.76 -5.75
C SER A 120 1.16 -0.37 -6.42
N GLY A 121 1.87 -1.36 -6.97
CA GLY A 121 1.26 -2.41 -7.79
C GLY A 121 1.09 -2.03 -9.26
N LEU A 122 1.70 -0.94 -9.72
CA LEU A 122 1.81 -0.66 -11.15
C LEU A 122 2.51 -1.81 -11.86
N HIS A 123 2.08 -2.09 -13.08
CA HIS A 123 2.49 -3.30 -13.78
C HIS A 123 3.99 -3.34 -14.05
N ASP A 124 4.63 -4.43 -13.63
CA ASP A 124 5.98 -4.83 -13.98
C ASP A 124 6.00 -6.35 -14.18
N VAL A 125 6.68 -6.82 -15.23
CA VAL A 125 6.77 -8.25 -15.56
C VAL A 125 7.51 -9.06 -14.49
N ASN A 126 8.36 -8.40 -13.70
CA ASN A 126 9.10 -8.99 -12.59
C ASN A 126 8.37 -8.87 -11.25
N GLN A 127 7.20 -8.23 -11.22
CA GLN A 127 6.36 -8.13 -10.03
C GLN A 127 5.29 -9.21 -10.07
N TYR A 128 5.39 -10.22 -9.23
CA TYR A 128 4.53 -11.39 -9.24
C TYR A 128 4.29 -11.95 -7.84
N THR A 129 3.23 -12.72 -7.71
CA THR A 129 2.89 -13.49 -6.52
C THR A 129 2.07 -14.73 -6.92
N THR A 130 1.57 -15.47 -5.93
CA THR A 130 0.56 -16.52 -6.11
C THR A 130 -0.64 -16.23 -5.22
N PRO A 131 -1.85 -16.73 -5.53
CA PRO A 131 -3.02 -16.60 -4.64
C PRO A 131 -2.75 -17.11 -3.23
N ALA A 132 -2.01 -18.23 -3.09
CA ALA A 132 -1.65 -18.77 -1.77
C ALA A 132 -0.75 -17.82 -0.98
N GLU A 133 0.32 -17.30 -1.60
CA GLU A 133 1.25 -16.39 -0.92
C GLU A 133 0.59 -15.03 -0.63
N MET A 134 -0.30 -14.54 -1.52
CA MET A 134 -1.06 -13.32 -1.25
C MET A 134 -2.02 -13.49 -0.05
N ALA A 135 -2.61 -14.69 0.12
CA ALA A 135 -3.41 -15.00 1.29
C ALA A 135 -2.57 -14.99 2.58
N MET A 136 -1.33 -15.48 2.54
CA MET A 136 -0.39 -15.42 3.68
C MET A 136 -0.03 -13.98 4.03
N ILE A 137 0.22 -13.13 3.02
CA ILE A 137 0.49 -11.69 3.22
C ILE A 137 -0.72 -11.03 3.89
N MET A 138 -1.93 -11.31 3.42
CA MET A 138 -3.15 -10.76 4.01
C MET A 138 -3.36 -11.25 5.45
N GLU A 139 -3.14 -12.52 5.73
CA GLU A 139 -3.23 -13.06 7.10
C GLU A 139 -2.23 -12.38 8.04
N TYR A 140 -1.01 -12.17 7.57
CA TYR A 140 0.01 -11.43 8.33
C TYR A 140 -0.43 -10.00 8.61
N ALA A 141 -0.92 -9.27 7.61
CA ALA A 141 -1.45 -7.93 7.78
C ALA A 141 -2.59 -7.88 8.81
N MET A 142 -3.53 -8.81 8.73
CA MET A 142 -4.68 -8.88 9.64
C MET A 142 -4.31 -9.27 11.08
N SER A 143 -3.12 -9.82 11.31
CA SER A 143 -2.60 -10.07 12.66
C SER A 143 -2.06 -8.82 13.36
N ASN A 144 -1.81 -7.74 12.61
CA ASN A 144 -1.38 -6.45 13.14
C ASN A 144 -2.60 -5.53 13.31
N GLU A 145 -2.79 -4.97 14.50
CA GLU A 145 -3.96 -4.15 14.84
C GLU A 145 -4.10 -2.91 13.96
N VAL A 146 -3.00 -2.23 13.62
CA VAL A 146 -3.01 -1.02 12.78
C VAL A 146 -3.37 -1.38 11.35
N CYS A 147 -2.74 -2.41 10.78
CA CYS A 147 -3.05 -2.90 9.44
C CYS A 147 -4.52 -3.34 9.35
N ALA A 148 -4.98 -4.13 10.32
CA ALA A 148 -6.37 -4.61 10.36
C ALA A 148 -7.37 -3.46 10.45
N LYS A 149 -7.08 -2.43 11.26
CA LYS A 149 -7.90 -1.24 11.37
C LYS A 149 -7.98 -0.49 10.04
N VAL A 150 -6.85 -0.23 9.40
CA VAL A 150 -6.78 0.50 8.12
C VAL A 150 -7.53 -0.27 7.03
N LEU A 151 -7.24 -1.57 6.87
CA LEU A 151 -7.88 -2.43 5.86
C LEU A 151 -9.38 -2.62 6.10
N GLY A 152 -9.83 -2.61 7.36
CA GLY A 152 -11.24 -2.74 7.73
C GLY A 152 -12.03 -1.43 7.70
N THR A 153 -11.40 -0.30 7.39
CA THR A 153 -12.07 1.02 7.38
C THR A 153 -12.82 1.22 6.07
N TYR A 154 -14.08 1.66 6.18
CA TYR A 154 -14.92 1.97 5.01
C TYR A 154 -14.67 3.37 4.47
N GLN A 155 -14.66 4.38 5.33
CA GLN A 155 -14.47 5.79 5.00
C GLN A 155 -13.50 6.43 5.99
N TYR A 156 -12.72 7.38 5.50
CA TYR A 156 -11.78 8.16 6.30
C TYR A 156 -11.66 9.56 5.70
N THR A 157 -11.59 10.59 6.53
CA THR A 157 -11.28 11.95 6.07
C THR A 157 -9.91 12.32 6.60
N THR A 158 -9.02 12.74 5.69
CA THR A 158 -7.66 13.16 6.06
C THR A 158 -7.67 14.43 6.89
N ALA A 159 -6.56 14.73 7.53
CA ALA A 159 -6.37 15.99 8.22
C ALA A 159 -6.52 17.18 7.26
N SER A 160 -6.93 18.33 7.81
CA SER A 160 -6.99 19.60 7.08
C SER A 160 -5.59 20.04 6.67
N THR A 161 -5.44 20.47 5.41
CA THR A 161 -4.23 21.07 4.86
C THR A 161 -4.58 22.38 4.13
N PRO A 162 -3.61 23.24 3.80
CA PRO A 162 -3.89 24.43 2.99
C PRO A 162 -4.51 24.11 1.62
N GLN A 163 -4.15 22.96 1.03
CA GLN A 163 -4.67 22.50 -0.27
C GLN A 163 -6.07 21.88 -0.14
N HIS A 164 -6.34 21.24 0.98
CA HIS A 164 -7.62 20.61 1.30
C HIS A 164 -8.08 21.01 2.70
N PRO A 165 -8.70 22.21 2.86
CA PRO A 165 -9.09 22.74 4.18
C PRO A 165 -10.08 21.83 4.94
N GLU A 166 -10.89 21.05 4.23
CA GLU A 166 -11.85 20.09 4.82
C GLU A 166 -11.30 18.66 4.84
N GLY A 167 -10.02 18.46 4.47
CA GLY A 167 -9.43 17.16 4.22
C GLY A 167 -9.93 16.50 2.93
N ILE A 168 -9.41 15.32 2.63
CA ILE A 168 -9.86 14.49 1.51
C ILE A 168 -10.73 13.37 2.06
N HIS A 169 -11.94 13.22 1.52
CA HIS A 169 -12.84 12.14 1.89
C HIS A 169 -12.50 10.88 1.10
N LEU A 170 -11.86 9.92 1.76
CA LEU A 170 -11.43 8.65 1.20
C LEU A 170 -12.49 7.58 1.42
N THR A 171 -12.81 6.80 0.39
CA THR A 171 -13.75 5.68 0.47
C THR A 171 -13.11 4.41 -0.04
N SER A 172 -13.31 3.31 0.67
CA SER A 172 -12.80 2.00 0.24
C SER A 172 -13.46 1.53 -1.05
N THR A 173 -12.62 1.22 -2.05
CA THR A 173 -13.08 0.66 -3.33
C THR A 173 -13.68 -0.74 -3.21
N MET A 174 -13.43 -1.44 -2.10
CA MET A 174 -13.98 -2.77 -1.85
C MET A 174 -15.48 -2.73 -1.58
N PHE A 175 -15.94 -1.74 -0.82
CA PHE A 175 -17.34 -1.65 -0.38
C PHE A 175 -18.29 -1.13 -1.47
N SER A 176 -17.79 -0.40 -2.46
CA SER A 176 -18.62 0.07 -3.58
C SER A 176 -19.03 -1.06 -4.53
N ARG A 177 -18.49 -2.27 -4.34
CA ARG A 177 -18.74 -3.45 -5.17
C ARG A 177 -19.47 -4.58 -4.43
N MET A 178 -19.81 -4.37 -3.18
CA MET A 178 -20.63 -5.26 -2.35
C MET A 178 -22.07 -4.78 -2.31
#